data_78a0a6c0189c5b3d9eb8a25e4397148d
#
_entry.id   78a0a6c0189c5b3d9eb8a25e4397148d
#
_cell.length_a   1.000
_cell.length_b   1.000
_cell.length_c   1.000
_cell.angle_alpha   90.00
_cell.angle_beta   90.00
_cell.angle_gamma   90.00
#
_symmetry.space_group_name_H-M   'P 1'
#
loop_
_entity.id
_entity.type
_entity.pdbx_description
1 polymer ?
#
loop_
_entity_poly.entity_id
_entity_poly.type
_entity_poly.pdbx_seq_one_letter_code
_entity_poly.pdbx_strand_id
1 'polypeptide(L)'
;MKQLITLLGILFISSPIINAQAECQAEPPSGLSPLAAYSIFYENYRSGDYEFALDYGRWMACAKPETLEGNPRFSLKTQYERLVKIYDEVGRSKEDPTIKAAYIDTAETLLNESIELFGENPEDKFDLVFDRGRFYQQNYNIIDGGLKKAYSDYEMLFDIDPERAAKMGNGYYLRQALNYVVDEGRKEDAQNIIDTVKPLVNGELASFLEDKQQDILGSPQEQVAYFEPIVEEDPDNLDAWKALEGAYESLDQRDRLDEVKVKINELDPTYESAYDLAEFDRSNAHYSDAIRYYEQALQRAETDDQRQDVYLRLADMNINTENLQTAKRYVQQALQIDPNNGNTIIKMATIYGAAVTKCTQGRKLEAADKVVYWVVIDYLNKAKRADSSVSGTVNQQLSTYQDVTPNSEDKFFTLNLEDGDTIRVDGSLMDCYSWINETTTVR
;
A
#
# COMPACT_ATOMS: atom_id res chain seq x y z
N MET A 1 39.26 -45.43 -71.00
CA MET A 1 39.20 -44.09 -70.31
C MET A 1 39.27 -44.34 -68.85
N LYS A 2 40.39 -44.03 -68.22
CA LYS A 2 40.69 -44.30 -66.82
C LYS A 2 40.14 -43.16 -65.98
N GLN A 3 39.25 -43.47 -65.01
CA GLN A 3 38.83 -42.53 -64.00
C GLN A 3 39.89 -42.47 -62.89
N LEU A 4 40.37 -41.27 -62.62
CA LEU A 4 41.26 -40.94 -61.52
C LEU A 4 40.41 -40.63 -60.30
N ILE A 5 40.46 -41.46 -59.27
CA ILE A 5 39.81 -41.18 -57.95
C ILE A 5 40.86 -40.49 -57.08
N THR A 6 40.62 -39.20 -56.81
CA THR A 6 41.45 -38.41 -55.91
C THR A 6 40.92 -38.64 -54.49
N LEU A 7 41.68 -39.32 -53.64
CA LEU A 7 41.43 -39.50 -52.23
C LEU A 7 41.80 -38.18 -51.51
N LEU A 8 40.79 -37.44 -51.03
CA LEU A 8 40.98 -36.29 -50.14
C LEU A 8 41.09 -36.83 -48.72
N GLY A 9 42.29 -36.86 -48.15
CA GLY A 9 42.53 -37.20 -46.77
C GLY A 9 42.03 -36.07 -45.89
N ILE A 10 40.95 -36.31 -45.12
CA ILE A 10 40.49 -35.42 -44.02
C ILE A 10 41.42 -35.65 -42.84
N LEU A 11 42.30 -34.70 -42.57
CA LEU A 11 43.08 -34.65 -41.36
C LEU A 11 42.09 -34.27 -40.22
N PHE A 12 41.67 -35.23 -39.37
CA PHE A 12 41.06 -34.97 -38.11
C PHE A 12 42.13 -34.37 -37.19
N ILE A 13 42.14 -33.05 -37.06
CA ILE A 13 42.84 -32.39 -35.97
C ILE A 13 41.98 -32.67 -34.72
N SER A 14 42.35 -33.68 -33.94
CA SER A 14 41.83 -33.88 -32.59
C SER A 14 42.36 -32.75 -31.74
N SER A 15 41.54 -31.71 -31.59
CA SER A 15 41.74 -30.72 -30.50
C SER A 15 41.71 -31.47 -29.17
N PRO A 16 42.65 -31.27 -28.28
CA PRO A 16 42.55 -31.84 -26.95
C PRO A 16 41.32 -31.20 -26.29
N ILE A 17 40.20 -31.95 -26.18
CA ILE A 17 39.14 -31.63 -25.30
C ILE A 17 39.81 -31.72 -23.93
N ILE A 18 40.08 -30.57 -23.31
CA ILE A 18 40.53 -30.49 -21.93
C ILE A 18 39.32 -30.98 -21.11
N ASN A 19 39.38 -32.25 -20.69
CA ASN A 19 38.41 -32.85 -19.81
C ASN A 19 38.44 -32.08 -18.51
N ALA A 20 37.53 -31.09 -18.32
CA ALA A 20 37.22 -30.52 -17.03
C ALA A 20 36.56 -31.59 -16.11
N GLN A 21 36.06 -32.69 -16.68
CA GLN A 21 35.63 -33.91 -16.01
C GLN A 21 36.82 -34.90 -15.98
N ALA A 22 37.71 -34.75 -14.98
CA ALA A 22 38.62 -35.83 -14.64
C ALA A 22 37.80 -37.05 -14.21
N GLU A 23 38.21 -38.28 -14.66
CA GLU A 23 37.55 -39.53 -14.18
C GLU A 23 37.41 -39.50 -12.67
N CYS A 24 36.23 -39.88 -12.20
CA CYS A 24 35.92 -39.94 -10.76
C CYS A 24 36.88 -40.93 -10.07
N GLN A 25 37.78 -40.43 -9.22
CA GLN A 25 38.71 -41.23 -8.44
C GLN A 25 38.17 -41.44 -7.03
N ALA A 26 37.85 -42.72 -6.68
CA ALA A 26 37.37 -43.07 -5.38
C ALA A 26 38.44 -42.99 -4.26
N GLU A 27 39.71 -43.06 -4.67
CA GLU A 27 40.87 -42.99 -3.74
C GLU A 27 41.51 -41.58 -3.76
N PRO A 28 42.03 -41.12 -2.64
CA PRO A 28 42.70 -39.83 -2.54
C PRO A 28 43.88 -39.70 -3.49
N PRO A 29 44.11 -38.48 -4.07
CA PRO A 29 45.24 -38.26 -4.96
C PRO A 29 46.58 -38.65 -4.31
N SER A 30 47.51 -39.12 -5.13
CA SER A 30 48.90 -39.48 -4.75
C SER A 30 49.00 -40.56 -3.66
N GLY A 31 47.96 -41.39 -3.47
CA GLY A 31 47.97 -42.47 -2.46
C GLY A 31 47.98 -42.01 -1.02
N LEU A 32 47.51 -40.78 -0.79
CA LEU A 32 47.41 -40.21 0.56
C LEU A 32 46.24 -40.84 1.35
N SER A 33 46.31 -40.77 2.69
CA SER A 33 45.15 -41.08 3.50
C SER A 33 44.04 -40.04 3.30
N PRO A 34 42.77 -40.41 3.46
CA PRO A 34 41.64 -39.43 3.37
C PRO A 34 41.81 -38.19 4.25
N LEU A 35 42.32 -38.33 5.45
CA LEU A 35 42.58 -37.22 6.37
C LEU A 35 43.71 -36.30 5.83
N ALA A 36 44.76 -36.85 5.27
CA ALA A 36 45.87 -36.08 4.69
C ALA A 36 45.42 -35.29 3.44
N ALA A 37 44.63 -35.94 2.57
CA ALA A 37 44.08 -35.33 1.38
C ALA A 37 43.12 -34.17 1.75
N TYR A 38 42.23 -34.35 2.72
CA TYR A 38 41.37 -33.33 3.27
C TYR A 38 42.16 -32.15 3.86
N SER A 39 43.23 -32.44 4.62
CA SER A 39 44.05 -31.39 5.25
C SER A 39 44.74 -30.52 4.20
N ILE A 40 45.22 -31.13 3.11
CA ILE A 40 45.82 -30.38 1.99
C ILE A 40 44.75 -29.54 1.29
N PHE A 41 43.57 -30.10 1.00
CA PHE A 41 42.45 -29.34 0.45
C PHE A 41 42.11 -28.12 1.32
N TYR A 42 41.92 -28.32 2.61
CA TYR A 42 41.51 -27.27 3.54
C TYR A 42 42.55 -26.16 3.68
N GLU A 43 43.84 -26.52 3.82
CA GLU A 43 44.91 -25.51 3.94
C GLU A 43 45.07 -24.69 2.65
N ASN A 44 44.96 -25.30 1.47
CA ASN A 44 45.04 -24.58 0.20
C ASN A 44 43.80 -23.74 -0.05
N TYR A 45 42.59 -24.21 0.31
CA TYR A 45 41.38 -23.40 0.32
C TYR A 45 41.53 -22.16 1.20
N ARG A 46 42.08 -22.34 2.43
CA ARG A 46 42.26 -21.27 3.40
C ARG A 46 43.31 -20.24 2.97
N SER A 47 44.37 -20.67 2.32
CA SER A 47 45.43 -19.80 1.79
C SER A 47 45.07 -19.12 0.47
N GLY A 48 43.99 -19.51 -0.19
CA GLY A 48 43.56 -19.00 -1.49
C GLY A 48 44.30 -19.65 -2.69
N ASP A 49 45.08 -20.72 -2.46
CA ASP A 49 45.67 -21.51 -3.56
C ASP A 49 44.66 -22.50 -4.12
N TYR A 50 43.65 -21.95 -4.77
CA TYR A 50 42.48 -22.69 -5.26
C TYR A 50 42.83 -23.72 -6.36
N GLU A 51 43.75 -23.41 -7.24
CA GLU A 51 44.14 -24.35 -8.30
C GLU A 51 44.78 -25.63 -7.71
N PHE A 52 45.57 -25.48 -6.65
CA PHE A 52 46.18 -26.64 -5.99
C PHE A 52 45.16 -27.42 -5.15
N ALA A 53 44.11 -26.77 -4.63
CA ALA A 53 43.07 -27.43 -3.90
C ALA A 53 42.16 -28.31 -4.78
N LEU A 54 42.03 -28.03 -6.08
CA LEU A 54 41.04 -28.65 -6.97
C LEU A 54 41.11 -30.18 -7.01
N ASP A 55 42.29 -30.79 -7.12
CA ASP A 55 42.39 -32.26 -7.24
C ASP A 55 41.91 -32.98 -5.99
N TYR A 56 42.17 -32.40 -4.83
CA TYR A 56 41.71 -32.95 -3.56
C TYR A 56 40.21 -32.71 -3.33
N GLY A 57 39.68 -31.59 -3.78
CA GLY A 57 38.25 -31.30 -3.78
C GLY A 57 37.45 -32.22 -4.69
N ARG A 58 37.96 -32.47 -5.93
CA ARG A 58 37.38 -33.43 -6.88
C ARG A 58 37.27 -34.82 -6.31
N TRP A 59 38.32 -35.28 -5.63
CA TRP A 59 38.28 -36.54 -4.95
C TRP A 59 37.13 -36.60 -3.92
N MET A 60 36.98 -35.62 -3.06
CA MET A 60 35.90 -35.61 -2.09
C MET A 60 34.49 -35.59 -2.70
N ALA A 61 34.28 -34.84 -3.77
CA ALA A 61 33.00 -34.83 -4.48
C ALA A 61 32.71 -36.16 -5.18
N CYS A 62 33.77 -36.88 -5.62
CA CYS A 62 33.64 -38.18 -6.23
C CYS A 62 33.43 -39.30 -5.22
N ALA A 63 34.30 -39.40 -4.20
CA ALA A 63 34.24 -40.46 -3.17
C ALA A 63 33.11 -40.33 -2.15
N LYS A 64 32.61 -39.11 -2.00
CA LYS A 64 31.48 -38.72 -1.10
C LYS A 64 31.62 -39.32 0.32
N PRO A 65 32.74 -39.10 1.02
CA PRO A 65 32.92 -39.67 2.34
C PRO A 65 31.91 -39.05 3.34
N GLU A 66 31.09 -39.86 3.98
CA GLU A 66 30.13 -39.42 5.01
C GLU A 66 30.86 -38.96 6.28
N THR A 67 31.94 -39.65 6.61
CA THR A 67 32.78 -39.36 7.78
C THR A 67 34.25 -39.41 7.42
N LEU A 68 35.08 -38.76 8.23
CA LEU A 68 36.51 -38.76 8.04
C LEU A 68 37.19 -39.16 9.35
N GLU A 69 37.89 -40.32 9.34
CA GLU A 69 38.61 -40.80 10.52
C GLU A 69 39.65 -39.78 10.97
N GLY A 70 39.61 -39.43 12.24
CA GLY A 70 40.47 -38.37 12.80
C GLY A 70 39.93 -36.92 12.68
N ASN A 71 38.76 -36.72 12.04
CA ASN A 71 38.07 -35.45 11.98
C ASN A 71 36.55 -35.57 12.25
N PRO A 72 36.13 -35.60 13.52
CA PRO A 72 34.71 -35.77 13.86
C PRO A 72 33.82 -34.57 13.45
N ARG A 73 34.41 -33.45 13.03
CA ARG A 73 33.69 -32.27 12.54
C ARG A 73 33.66 -32.16 11.01
N PHE A 74 34.06 -33.24 10.33
CA PHE A 74 33.98 -33.26 8.87
C PHE A 74 32.49 -33.18 8.43
N SER A 75 32.25 -32.36 7.42
CA SER A 75 30.94 -32.23 6.77
C SER A 75 31.17 -32.19 5.26
N LEU A 76 30.62 -33.20 4.57
CA LEU A 76 30.71 -33.24 3.11
C LEU A 76 30.01 -32.04 2.46
N LYS A 77 28.85 -31.61 2.96
CA LYS A 77 28.15 -30.39 2.53
C LYS A 77 29.09 -29.19 2.50
N THR A 78 29.80 -28.96 3.61
CA THR A 78 30.76 -27.83 3.68
C THR A 78 31.91 -27.95 2.66
N GLN A 79 32.30 -29.18 2.29
CA GLN A 79 33.34 -29.35 1.26
C GLN A 79 32.77 -29.05 -0.14
N TYR A 80 31.51 -29.38 -0.42
CA TYR A 80 30.83 -28.97 -1.65
C TYR A 80 30.76 -27.45 -1.76
N GLU A 81 30.34 -26.75 -0.73
CA GLU A 81 30.29 -25.26 -0.69
C GLU A 81 31.67 -24.67 -1.02
N ARG A 82 32.72 -25.20 -0.42
CA ARG A 82 34.10 -24.76 -0.69
C ARG A 82 34.54 -25.06 -2.12
N LEU A 83 34.21 -26.22 -2.63
CA LEU A 83 34.60 -26.64 -3.98
C LEU A 83 33.86 -25.82 -5.04
N VAL A 84 32.59 -25.52 -4.86
CA VAL A 84 31.81 -24.60 -5.70
C VAL A 84 32.52 -23.24 -5.75
N LYS A 85 32.89 -22.68 -4.59
CA LYS A 85 33.62 -21.42 -4.52
C LYS A 85 34.96 -21.49 -5.24
N ILE A 86 35.72 -22.59 -5.11
CA ILE A 86 36.98 -22.77 -5.82
C ILE A 86 36.76 -22.75 -7.33
N TYR A 87 35.78 -23.50 -7.84
CA TYR A 87 35.49 -23.53 -9.28
C TYR A 87 35.02 -22.16 -9.80
N ASP A 88 34.20 -21.43 -9.06
CA ASP A 88 33.76 -20.08 -9.41
C ASP A 88 34.93 -19.10 -9.49
N GLU A 89 35.77 -19.04 -8.47
CA GLU A 89 36.92 -18.14 -8.42
C GLU A 89 37.99 -18.47 -9.47
N VAL A 90 38.36 -19.75 -9.62
CA VAL A 90 39.31 -20.20 -10.65
C VAL A 90 38.74 -19.95 -12.03
N GLY A 91 37.45 -20.26 -12.26
CA GLY A 91 36.78 -20.00 -13.52
C GLY A 91 36.82 -18.53 -13.93
N ARG A 92 36.51 -17.65 -13.00
CA ARG A 92 36.54 -16.18 -13.24
C ARG A 92 37.94 -15.67 -13.56
N SER A 93 38.97 -16.28 -13.02
CA SER A 93 40.37 -15.90 -13.29
C SER A 93 40.88 -16.30 -14.69
N LYS A 94 40.17 -17.21 -15.40
CA LYS A 94 40.58 -17.67 -16.72
C LYS A 94 40.28 -16.61 -17.78
N GLU A 95 41.26 -16.37 -18.67
CA GLU A 95 41.09 -15.43 -19.77
C GLU A 95 40.31 -16.06 -20.94
N ASP A 96 40.52 -17.35 -21.21
CA ASP A 96 39.82 -18.07 -22.27
C ASP A 96 38.34 -18.30 -21.91
N PRO A 97 37.38 -17.76 -22.69
CA PRO A 97 35.94 -17.86 -22.39
C PRO A 97 35.43 -19.31 -22.33
N THR A 98 36.02 -20.23 -23.12
CA THR A 98 35.61 -21.64 -23.15
C THR A 98 36.03 -22.34 -21.86
N ILE A 99 37.27 -22.08 -21.42
CA ILE A 99 37.79 -22.63 -20.18
C ILE A 99 36.99 -22.05 -18.98
N LYS A 100 36.78 -20.73 -18.99
CA LYS A 100 35.95 -20.05 -17.98
C LYS A 100 34.57 -20.69 -17.86
N ALA A 101 33.87 -20.86 -19.00
CA ALA A 101 32.54 -21.47 -19.01
C ALA A 101 32.57 -22.91 -18.47
N ALA A 102 33.57 -23.73 -18.79
CA ALA A 102 33.68 -25.09 -18.30
C ALA A 102 33.86 -25.17 -16.76
N TYR A 103 34.60 -24.24 -16.16
CA TYR A 103 34.72 -24.14 -14.70
C TYR A 103 33.41 -23.73 -14.02
N ILE A 104 32.70 -22.74 -14.58
CA ILE A 104 31.41 -22.27 -14.09
C ILE A 104 30.33 -23.35 -14.24
N ASP A 105 30.30 -24.10 -15.33
CA ASP A 105 29.43 -25.26 -15.57
C ASP A 105 29.66 -26.38 -14.53
N THR A 106 30.92 -26.62 -14.17
CA THR A 106 31.26 -27.58 -13.09
C THR A 106 30.75 -27.07 -11.72
N ALA A 107 30.88 -25.77 -11.43
CA ALA A 107 30.34 -25.20 -10.21
C ALA A 107 28.80 -25.32 -10.15
N GLU A 108 28.10 -25.07 -11.26
CA GLU A 108 26.65 -25.26 -11.41
C GLU A 108 26.27 -26.72 -11.15
N THR A 109 27.00 -27.66 -11.71
CA THR A 109 26.79 -29.11 -11.52
C THR A 109 26.90 -29.47 -10.02
N LEU A 110 27.94 -29.00 -9.34
CA LEU A 110 28.15 -29.26 -7.91
C LEU A 110 27.07 -28.63 -7.04
N LEU A 111 26.55 -27.44 -7.40
CA LEU A 111 25.42 -26.83 -6.69
C LEU A 111 24.14 -27.66 -6.85
N ASN A 112 23.85 -28.15 -8.05
CA ASN A 112 22.69 -29.01 -8.28
C ASN A 112 22.83 -30.33 -7.49
N GLU A 113 23.99 -30.95 -7.55
CA GLU A 113 24.27 -32.18 -6.79
C GLU A 113 24.19 -31.96 -5.26
N SER A 114 24.64 -30.81 -4.77
CA SER A 114 24.55 -30.49 -3.33
C SER A 114 23.09 -30.36 -2.85
N ILE A 115 22.20 -29.81 -3.68
CA ILE A 115 20.77 -29.74 -3.37
C ILE A 115 20.15 -31.15 -3.32
N GLU A 116 20.53 -32.03 -4.25
CA GLU A 116 20.06 -33.41 -4.27
C GLU A 116 20.54 -34.22 -3.04
N LEU A 117 21.81 -34.02 -2.63
CA LEU A 117 22.42 -34.78 -1.54
C LEU A 117 22.04 -34.27 -0.16
N PHE A 118 21.86 -32.97 0.02
CA PHE A 118 21.73 -32.34 1.33
C PHE A 118 20.43 -31.56 1.51
N GLY A 119 19.56 -31.48 0.49
CA GLY A 119 18.32 -30.70 0.50
C GLY A 119 17.09 -31.42 1.09
N GLU A 120 17.24 -32.53 1.80
CA GLU A 120 16.11 -33.17 2.50
C GLU A 120 15.59 -32.29 3.66
N ASN A 121 16.51 -31.65 4.38
CA ASN A 121 16.15 -30.69 5.42
C ASN A 121 15.76 -29.34 4.79
N PRO A 122 14.59 -28.77 5.14
CA PRO A 122 14.15 -27.49 4.58
C PRO A 122 15.14 -26.32 4.79
N GLU A 123 15.79 -26.25 5.96
CA GLU A 123 16.77 -25.20 6.26
C GLU A 123 18.00 -25.32 5.34
N ASP A 124 18.55 -26.53 5.18
CA ASP A 124 19.65 -26.79 4.27
C ASP A 124 19.25 -26.54 2.81
N LYS A 125 18.04 -26.98 2.42
CA LYS A 125 17.51 -26.74 1.06
C LYS A 125 17.39 -25.25 0.76
N PHE A 126 16.90 -24.46 1.71
CA PHE A 126 16.78 -23.03 1.56
C PHE A 126 18.15 -22.37 1.28
N ASP A 127 19.15 -22.69 2.10
CA ASP A 127 20.49 -22.13 1.95
C ASP A 127 21.13 -22.53 0.61
N LEU A 128 21.02 -23.79 0.22
CA LEU A 128 21.59 -24.30 -1.03
C LEU A 128 20.90 -23.69 -2.27
N VAL A 129 19.57 -23.56 -2.27
CA VAL A 129 18.83 -22.92 -3.36
C VAL A 129 19.16 -21.44 -3.42
N PHE A 130 19.25 -20.76 -2.29
CA PHE A 130 19.65 -19.36 -2.24
C PHE A 130 21.07 -19.15 -2.78
N ASP A 131 22.03 -19.96 -2.39
CA ASP A 131 23.41 -19.86 -2.87
C ASP A 131 23.49 -20.15 -4.39
N ARG A 132 22.70 -21.09 -4.92
CA ARG A 132 22.61 -21.34 -6.37
C ARG A 132 22.00 -20.15 -7.11
N GLY A 133 20.95 -19.54 -6.59
CA GLY A 133 20.36 -18.33 -7.16
C GLY A 133 21.37 -17.17 -7.21
N ARG A 134 22.13 -16.97 -6.13
CA ARG A 134 23.20 -15.97 -6.10
C ARG A 134 24.32 -16.28 -7.08
N PHE A 135 24.70 -17.54 -7.22
CA PHE A 135 25.71 -18.00 -8.18
C PHE A 135 25.25 -17.69 -9.61
N TYR A 136 24.01 -17.98 -9.96
CA TYR A 136 23.43 -17.64 -11.26
C TYR A 136 23.41 -16.12 -11.50
N GLN A 137 23.01 -15.34 -10.52
CA GLN A 137 23.00 -13.90 -10.62
C GLN A 137 24.40 -13.29 -10.79
N GLN A 138 25.41 -13.86 -10.14
CA GLN A 138 26.80 -13.41 -10.25
C GLN A 138 27.46 -13.79 -11.58
N ASN A 139 27.03 -14.90 -12.20
CA ASN A 139 27.58 -15.44 -13.43
C ASN A 139 26.64 -15.29 -14.63
N TYR A 140 25.66 -14.35 -14.57
CA TYR A 140 24.58 -14.21 -15.55
C TYR A 140 25.09 -13.98 -16.99
N ASN A 141 26.27 -13.41 -17.15
CA ASN A 141 26.88 -13.14 -18.44
C ASN A 141 27.69 -14.33 -19.02
N ILE A 142 27.85 -15.41 -18.24
CA ILE A 142 28.55 -16.64 -18.64
C ILE A 142 27.53 -17.77 -18.80
N ILE A 143 26.56 -17.87 -17.90
CA ILE A 143 25.53 -18.89 -17.88
C ILE A 143 24.35 -18.45 -18.75
N ASP A 144 23.97 -19.28 -19.72
CA ASP A 144 22.78 -19.01 -20.53
C ASP A 144 21.51 -18.99 -19.68
N GLY A 145 20.75 -17.89 -19.80
CA GLY A 145 19.58 -17.65 -18.98
C GLY A 145 19.86 -17.45 -17.49
N GLY A 146 21.09 -17.06 -17.11
CA GLY A 146 21.54 -16.99 -15.72
C GLY A 146 20.64 -16.14 -14.81
N LEU A 147 20.15 -14.97 -15.26
CA LEU A 147 19.20 -14.18 -14.47
C LEU A 147 17.84 -14.88 -14.30
N LYS A 148 17.35 -15.52 -15.35
CA LYS A 148 16.11 -16.32 -15.29
C LYS A 148 16.22 -17.45 -14.28
N LYS A 149 17.32 -18.20 -14.30
CA LYS A 149 17.62 -19.25 -13.34
C LYS A 149 17.71 -18.71 -11.91
N ALA A 150 18.37 -17.55 -11.73
CA ALA A 150 18.49 -16.90 -10.42
C ALA A 150 17.13 -16.52 -9.82
N TYR A 151 16.27 -15.90 -10.62
CA TYR A 151 14.96 -15.46 -10.16
C TYR A 151 14.00 -16.63 -9.92
N SER A 152 14.11 -17.71 -10.70
CA SER A 152 13.38 -18.96 -10.42
C SER A 152 13.81 -19.61 -9.10
N ASP A 153 15.10 -19.56 -8.76
CA ASP A 153 15.58 -20.02 -7.47
C ASP A 153 15.05 -19.13 -6.32
N TYR A 154 15.04 -17.80 -6.50
CA TYR A 154 14.47 -16.89 -5.49
C TYR A 154 12.97 -17.08 -5.31
N GLU A 155 12.22 -17.39 -6.37
CA GLU A 155 10.81 -17.77 -6.31
C GLU A 155 10.62 -19.05 -5.46
N MET A 156 11.43 -20.10 -5.69
CA MET A 156 11.37 -21.35 -4.94
C MET A 156 11.58 -21.18 -3.43
N LEU A 157 12.29 -20.13 -2.98
CA LEU A 157 12.48 -19.85 -1.55
C LEU A 157 11.18 -19.58 -0.80
N PHE A 158 10.17 -19.02 -1.49
CA PHE A 158 8.86 -18.73 -0.88
C PHE A 158 8.05 -20.00 -0.61
N ASP A 159 8.31 -21.07 -1.35
CA ASP A 159 7.71 -22.40 -1.08
C ASP A 159 8.39 -23.11 0.11
N ILE A 160 9.67 -22.77 0.40
CA ILE A 160 10.46 -23.43 1.44
C ILE A 160 10.29 -22.71 2.79
N ASP A 161 10.53 -21.41 2.84
CA ASP A 161 10.41 -20.56 4.04
C ASP A 161 10.06 -19.12 3.61
N PRO A 162 8.76 -18.81 3.47
CA PRO A 162 8.30 -17.52 2.98
C PRO A 162 8.67 -16.36 3.90
N GLU A 163 8.70 -16.57 5.23
CA GLU A 163 9.04 -15.52 6.17
C GLU A 163 10.51 -15.10 6.04
N ARG A 164 11.41 -16.07 5.96
CA ARG A 164 12.83 -15.84 5.76
C ARG A 164 13.10 -15.23 4.39
N ALA A 165 12.51 -15.76 3.33
CA ALA A 165 12.64 -15.28 1.96
C ALA A 165 12.22 -13.82 1.81
N ALA A 166 11.08 -13.43 2.41
CA ALA A 166 10.56 -12.07 2.36
C ALA A 166 11.49 -11.03 3.02
N LYS A 167 12.15 -11.42 4.13
CA LYS A 167 13.00 -10.52 4.91
C LYS A 167 14.45 -10.45 4.43
N MET A 168 14.89 -11.39 3.61
CA MET A 168 16.27 -11.44 3.13
C MET A 168 16.64 -10.22 2.29
N GLY A 169 17.81 -9.65 2.58
CA GLY A 169 18.33 -8.47 1.88
C GLY A 169 17.37 -7.28 1.94
N ASN A 170 16.65 -7.10 3.05
CA ASN A 170 15.59 -6.09 3.21
C ASN A 170 14.53 -6.15 2.10
N GLY A 171 14.10 -7.36 1.73
CA GLY A 171 13.11 -7.60 0.69
C GLY A 171 13.64 -7.51 -0.75
N TYR A 172 14.95 -7.42 -0.95
CA TYR A 172 15.54 -7.37 -2.29
C TYR A 172 15.14 -8.59 -3.14
N TYR A 173 15.28 -9.81 -2.56
CA TYR A 173 15.01 -11.05 -3.29
C TYR A 173 13.51 -11.25 -3.57
N LEU A 174 12.65 -10.80 -2.67
CA LEU A 174 11.20 -10.72 -2.90
C LEU A 174 10.88 -9.84 -4.12
N ARG A 175 11.46 -8.64 -4.15
CA ARG A 175 11.24 -7.71 -5.27
C ARG A 175 11.74 -8.30 -6.61
N GLN A 176 12.88 -8.98 -6.61
CA GLN A 176 13.41 -9.61 -7.83
C GLN A 176 12.54 -10.77 -8.31
N ALA A 177 12.17 -11.70 -7.41
CA ALA A 177 11.31 -12.83 -7.73
C ALA A 177 9.93 -12.37 -8.23
N LEU A 178 9.27 -11.48 -7.49
CA LEU A 178 7.92 -11.03 -7.85
C LEU A 178 7.89 -10.22 -9.14
N ASN A 179 8.85 -9.31 -9.36
CA ASN A 179 8.96 -8.59 -10.64
C ASN A 179 9.16 -9.57 -11.81
N TYR A 180 10.04 -10.56 -11.64
CA TYR A 180 10.28 -11.57 -12.68
C TYR A 180 9.01 -12.37 -13.00
N VAL A 181 8.27 -12.83 -11.99
CA VAL A 181 7.03 -13.60 -12.18
C VAL A 181 5.96 -12.77 -12.89
N VAL A 182 5.85 -11.47 -12.51
CA VAL A 182 4.92 -10.52 -13.16
C VAL A 182 5.33 -10.24 -14.62
N ASP A 183 6.62 -10.01 -14.89
CA ASP A 183 7.15 -9.74 -16.23
C ASP A 183 6.99 -10.93 -17.18
N GLU A 184 7.03 -12.17 -16.67
CA GLU A 184 6.73 -13.39 -17.42
C GLU A 184 5.21 -13.60 -17.62
N GLY A 185 4.35 -12.72 -17.10
CA GLY A 185 2.88 -12.80 -17.21
C GLY A 185 2.23 -13.90 -16.36
N ARG A 186 2.93 -14.42 -15.37
CA ARG A 186 2.50 -15.51 -14.48
C ARG A 186 1.70 -14.95 -13.30
N LYS A 187 0.50 -14.42 -13.61
CA LYS A 187 -0.36 -13.70 -12.67
C LYS A 187 -0.74 -14.54 -11.43
N GLU A 188 -1.08 -15.81 -11.63
CA GLU A 188 -1.49 -16.73 -10.56
C GLU A 188 -0.32 -17.00 -9.59
N ASP A 189 0.89 -17.27 -10.10
CA ASP A 189 2.07 -17.49 -9.28
C ASP A 189 2.45 -16.22 -8.50
N ALA A 190 2.37 -15.06 -9.15
CA ALA A 190 2.63 -13.77 -8.51
C ALA A 190 1.63 -13.50 -7.38
N GLN A 191 0.34 -13.81 -7.58
CA GLN A 191 -0.69 -13.68 -6.56
C GLN A 191 -0.44 -14.62 -5.38
N ASN A 192 -0.05 -15.87 -5.64
CA ASN A 192 0.28 -16.84 -4.59
C ASN A 192 1.45 -16.36 -3.71
N ILE A 193 2.48 -15.75 -4.31
CA ILE A 193 3.59 -15.14 -3.55
C ILE A 193 3.07 -13.99 -2.68
N ILE A 194 2.24 -13.10 -3.24
CA ILE A 194 1.66 -11.96 -2.52
C ILE A 194 0.84 -12.45 -1.33
N ASP A 195 -0.09 -13.37 -1.53
CA ASP A 195 -1.00 -13.88 -0.49
C ASP A 195 -0.23 -14.58 0.64
N THR A 196 0.85 -15.31 0.28
CA THR A 196 1.72 -15.97 1.25
C THR A 196 2.55 -14.99 2.07
N VAL A 197 3.06 -13.92 1.44
CA VAL A 197 4.04 -13.00 2.07
C VAL A 197 3.37 -11.81 2.76
N LYS A 198 2.24 -11.32 2.25
CA LYS A 198 1.56 -10.12 2.76
C LYS A 198 1.31 -10.15 4.28
N PRO A 199 0.84 -11.25 4.89
CA PRO A 199 0.64 -11.33 6.35
C PRO A 199 1.95 -11.36 7.16
N LEU A 200 3.11 -11.56 6.52
CA LEU A 200 4.41 -11.72 7.17
C LEU A 200 5.26 -10.43 7.16
N VAL A 201 4.82 -9.40 6.44
CA VAL A 201 5.56 -8.14 6.24
C VAL A 201 4.72 -6.94 6.60
N ASN A 202 5.38 -5.80 6.78
CA ASN A 202 4.74 -4.52 7.06
C ASN A 202 5.51 -3.36 6.42
N GLY A 203 4.96 -2.13 6.52
CA GLY A 203 5.61 -0.91 6.03
C GLY A 203 5.88 -0.96 4.52
N GLU A 204 7.07 -0.58 4.11
CA GLU A 204 7.44 -0.42 2.69
C GLU A 204 7.30 -1.70 1.85
N LEU A 205 7.49 -2.88 2.46
CA LEU A 205 7.29 -4.14 1.75
C LEU A 205 5.81 -4.46 1.54
N ALA A 206 4.96 -4.15 2.50
CA ALA A 206 3.52 -4.31 2.35
C ALA A 206 2.98 -3.40 1.25
N SER A 207 3.37 -2.12 1.23
CA SER A 207 3.00 -1.20 0.15
C SER A 207 3.49 -1.67 -1.23
N PHE A 208 4.70 -2.20 -1.31
CA PHE A 208 5.21 -2.79 -2.57
C PHE A 208 4.34 -3.96 -3.05
N LEU A 209 3.89 -4.83 -2.14
CA LEU A 209 3.01 -5.96 -2.50
C LEU A 209 1.63 -5.47 -2.96
N GLU A 210 1.08 -4.43 -2.35
CA GLU A 210 -0.18 -3.81 -2.75
C GLU A 210 -0.09 -3.22 -4.15
N ASP A 211 0.98 -2.46 -4.45
CA ASP A 211 1.23 -1.93 -5.79
C ASP A 211 1.33 -3.06 -6.83
N LYS A 212 2.06 -4.14 -6.51
CA LYS A 212 2.19 -5.30 -7.40
C LYS A 212 0.90 -6.07 -7.60
N GLN A 213 0.08 -6.17 -6.56
CA GLN A 213 -1.25 -6.78 -6.66
C GLN A 213 -2.15 -6.00 -7.65
N GLN A 214 -2.10 -4.67 -7.61
CA GLN A 214 -2.81 -3.83 -8.59
C GLN A 214 -2.28 -4.03 -10.02
N ASP A 215 -0.96 -4.11 -10.20
CA ASP A 215 -0.32 -4.40 -11.50
C ASP A 215 -0.80 -5.74 -12.09
N ILE A 216 -0.95 -6.77 -11.25
CA ILE A 216 -1.36 -8.13 -11.65
C ILE A 216 -2.84 -8.18 -12.01
N LEU A 217 -3.69 -7.58 -11.17
CA LEU A 217 -5.14 -7.62 -11.34
C LEU A 217 -5.61 -6.74 -12.51
N GLY A 218 -4.78 -5.77 -12.92
CA GLY A 218 -5.00 -4.99 -14.13
C GLY A 218 -6.19 -4.05 -14.02
N SER A 219 -7.26 -4.32 -14.79
CA SER A 219 -8.43 -3.44 -14.84
C SER A 219 -9.28 -3.51 -13.57
N PRO A 220 -10.04 -2.43 -13.22
CA PRO A 220 -10.98 -2.47 -12.11
C PRO A 220 -12.02 -3.60 -12.22
N GLN A 221 -12.40 -4.01 -13.43
CA GLN A 221 -13.30 -5.16 -13.66
C GLN A 221 -12.67 -6.48 -13.23
N GLU A 222 -11.36 -6.67 -13.51
CA GLU A 222 -10.62 -7.87 -13.07
C GLU A 222 -10.47 -7.88 -11.55
N GLN A 223 -10.28 -6.71 -10.92
CA GLN A 223 -10.22 -6.58 -9.46
C GLN A 223 -11.56 -6.96 -8.82
N VAL A 224 -12.68 -6.47 -9.34
CA VAL A 224 -14.01 -6.86 -8.87
C VAL A 224 -14.21 -8.37 -8.99
N ALA A 225 -13.92 -8.96 -10.16
CA ALA A 225 -14.08 -10.39 -10.39
C ALA A 225 -13.21 -11.26 -9.46
N TYR A 226 -12.08 -10.73 -9.01
CA TYR A 226 -11.17 -11.41 -8.09
C TYR A 226 -11.63 -11.27 -6.63
N PHE A 227 -11.98 -10.06 -6.17
CA PHE A 227 -12.27 -9.81 -4.75
C PHE A 227 -13.72 -10.12 -4.33
N GLU A 228 -14.73 -10.07 -5.24
CA GLU A 228 -16.11 -10.43 -4.87
C GLU A 228 -16.23 -11.85 -4.30
N PRO A 229 -15.66 -12.91 -4.91
CA PRO A 229 -15.69 -14.25 -4.31
C PRO A 229 -15.01 -14.33 -2.96
N ILE A 230 -13.93 -13.55 -2.74
CA ILE A 230 -13.20 -13.55 -1.47
C ILE A 230 -14.08 -12.99 -0.35
N VAL A 231 -14.76 -11.87 -0.57
CA VAL A 231 -15.65 -11.27 0.46
C VAL A 231 -16.96 -12.07 0.63
N GLU A 232 -17.37 -12.85 -0.36
CA GLU A 232 -18.50 -13.80 -0.21
C GLU A 232 -18.11 -14.99 0.69
N GLU A 233 -16.88 -15.51 0.58
CA GLU A 233 -16.37 -16.62 1.38
C GLU A 233 -15.94 -16.14 2.79
N ASP A 234 -15.26 -15.00 2.86
CA ASP A 234 -14.81 -14.35 4.11
C ASP A 234 -15.33 -12.90 4.19
N PRO A 235 -16.56 -12.70 4.72
CA PRO A 235 -17.17 -11.37 4.83
C PRO A 235 -16.43 -10.40 5.77
N ASP A 236 -15.50 -10.88 6.58
CA ASP A 236 -14.73 -10.07 7.51
C ASP A 236 -13.34 -9.69 6.97
N ASN A 237 -13.04 -10.01 5.70
CA ASN A 237 -11.80 -9.67 5.02
C ASN A 237 -11.76 -8.18 4.64
N LEU A 238 -11.26 -7.36 5.56
CA LEU A 238 -11.19 -5.90 5.39
C LEU A 238 -10.36 -5.46 4.17
N ASP A 239 -9.25 -6.15 3.90
CA ASP A 239 -8.37 -5.82 2.78
C ASP A 239 -9.06 -6.03 1.43
N ALA A 240 -9.83 -7.12 1.30
CA ALA A 240 -10.61 -7.38 0.10
C ALA A 240 -11.73 -6.34 -0.09
N TRP A 241 -12.39 -5.90 1.00
CA TRP A 241 -13.37 -4.82 0.94
C TRP A 241 -12.75 -3.49 0.52
N LYS A 242 -11.57 -3.12 1.05
CA LYS A 242 -10.84 -1.91 0.64
C LYS A 242 -10.40 -1.95 -0.83
N ALA A 243 -10.03 -3.13 -1.34
CA ALA A 243 -9.72 -3.31 -2.76
C ALA A 243 -10.95 -3.13 -3.65
N LEU A 244 -12.11 -3.68 -3.24
CA LEU A 244 -13.38 -3.48 -3.94
C LEU A 244 -13.84 -2.03 -3.93
N GLU A 245 -13.60 -1.27 -2.85
CA GLU A 245 -13.88 0.17 -2.78
C GLU A 245 -13.21 0.91 -3.94
N GLY A 246 -11.89 0.76 -4.08
CA GLY A 246 -11.13 1.41 -5.17
C GLY A 246 -11.57 0.97 -6.56
N ALA A 247 -11.90 -0.32 -6.73
CA ALA A 247 -12.37 -0.86 -7.99
C ALA A 247 -13.76 -0.30 -8.39
N TYR A 248 -14.74 -0.28 -7.48
CA TYR A 248 -16.06 0.26 -7.74
C TYR A 248 -16.08 1.78 -7.91
N GLU A 249 -15.20 2.52 -7.19
CA GLU A 249 -15.01 3.95 -7.40
C GLU A 249 -14.52 4.23 -8.82
N SER A 250 -13.51 3.48 -9.29
CA SER A 250 -12.97 3.59 -10.64
C SER A 250 -14.00 3.24 -11.73
N LEU A 251 -14.98 2.41 -11.41
CA LEU A 251 -16.07 1.99 -12.30
C LEU A 251 -17.32 2.89 -12.22
N ASP A 252 -17.35 3.90 -11.33
CA ASP A 252 -18.53 4.73 -10.99
C ASP A 252 -19.78 3.88 -10.64
N GLN A 253 -19.58 2.72 -9.98
CA GLN A 253 -20.66 1.82 -9.53
C GLN A 253 -21.12 2.20 -8.12
N ARG A 254 -21.88 3.30 -8.03
CA ARG A 254 -22.24 3.95 -6.76
C ARG A 254 -23.01 3.07 -5.79
N ASP A 255 -23.96 2.25 -6.29
CA ASP A 255 -24.76 1.38 -5.43
C ASP A 255 -23.87 0.33 -4.72
N ARG A 256 -22.89 -0.25 -5.45
CA ARG A 256 -21.94 -1.21 -4.89
C ARG A 256 -20.94 -0.55 -3.97
N LEU A 257 -20.51 0.66 -4.31
CA LEU A 257 -19.60 1.46 -3.50
C LEU A 257 -20.21 1.81 -2.14
N ASP A 258 -21.53 2.11 -2.09
CA ASP A 258 -22.26 2.34 -0.84
C ASP A 258 -22.20 1.11 0.08
N GLU A 259 -22.55 -0.08 -0.45
CA GLU A 259 -22.49 -1.35 0.29
C GLU A 259 -21.09 -1.61 0.86
N VAL A 260 -20.04 -1.40 0.06
CA VAL A 260 -18.65 -1.61 0.45
C VAL A 260 -18.22 -0.63 1.54
N LYS A 261 -18.51 0.66 1.40
CA LYS A 261 -18.18 1.68 2.42
C LYS A 261 -18.87 1.41 3.76
N VAL A 262 -20.13 0.98 3.73
CA VAL A 262 -20.85 0.54 4.94
C VAL A 262 -20.11 -0.61 5.60
N LYS A 263 -19.71 -1.63 4.82
CA LYS A 263 -19.03 -2.80 5.36
C LYS A 263 -17.64 -2.47 5.94
N ILE A 264 -16.87 -1.62 5.26
CA ILE A 264 -15.59 -1.14 5.77
C ILE A 264 -15.78 -0.41 7.12
N ASN A 265 -16.78 0.48 7.22
CA ASN A 265 -17.04 1.18 8.49
C ASN A 265 -17.54 0.25 9.61
N GLU A 266 -18.18 -0.88 9.28
CA GLU A 266 -18.55 -1.92 10.25
C GLU A 266 -17.32 -2.67 10.78
N LEU A 267 -16.40 -3.05 9.88
CA LEU A 267 -15.22 -3.85 10.20
C LEU A 267 -14.10 -3.03 10.85
N ASP A 268 -13.90 -1.80 10.37
CA ASP A 268 -12.85 -0.88 10.82
C ASP A 268 -13.47 0.48 11.17
N PRO A 269 -14.16 0.60 12.33
CA PRO A 269 -14.90 1.79 12.72
C PRO A 269 -13.98 2.92 13.19
N THR A 270 -13.29 3.58 12.28
CA THR A 270 -12.40 4.74 12.51
C THR A 270 -13.13 6.07 12.28
N TYR A 271 -12.44 7.20 12.58
CA TYR A 271 -12.92 8.52 12.17
C TYR A 271 -13.03 8.60 10.66
N GLU A 272 -11.98 8.14 9.96
CA GLU A 272 -11.86 8.21 8.51
C GLU A 272 -12.96 7.40 7.82
N SER A 273 -13.18 6.15 8.21
CA SER A 273 -14.21 5.29 7.58
C SER A 273 -15.62 5.87 7.73
N ALA A 274 -15.94 6.41 8.90
CA ALA A 274 -17.23 7.05 9.16
C ALA A 274 -17.37 8.39 8.42
N TYR A 275 -16.29 9.18 8.33
CA TYR A 275 -16.28 10.47 7.63
C TYR A 275 -16.43 10.28 6.11
N ASP A 276 -15.69 9.32 5.52
CA ASP A 276 -15.75 9.04 4.09
C ASP A 276 -17.13 8.53 3.67
N LEU A 277 -17.74 7.67 4.47
CA LEU A 277 -19.11 7.22 4.26
C LEU A 277 -20.12 8.37 4.35
N ALA A 278 -19.96 9.28 5.33
CA ALA A 278 -20.78 10.48 5.46
C ALA A 278 -20.63 11.44 4.25
N GLU A 279 -19.41 11.63 3.74
CA GLU A 279 -19.16 12.45 2.53
C GLU A 279 -19.76 11.80 1.28
N PHE A 280 -19.69 10.47 1.16
CA PHE A 280 -20.32 9.73 0.08
C PHE A 280 -21.84 9.95 0.08
N ASP A 281 -22.51 9.74 1.22
CA ASP A 281 -23.95 9.96 1.36
C ASP A 281 -24.34 11.42 1.12
N ARG A 282 -23.54 12.35 1.63
CA ARG A 282 -23.75 13.79 1.39
C ARG A 282 -23.72 14.11 -0.11
N SER A 283 -22.76 13.53 -0.84
CA SER A 283 -22.61 13.76 -2.29
C SER A 283 -23.78 13.21 -3.11
N ASN A 284 -24.43 12.16 -2.60
CA ASN A 284 -25.62 11.54 -3.15
C ASN A 284 -26.93 12.14 -2.62
N ALA A 285 -26.86 13.22 -1.84
CA ALA A 285 -28.01 13.87 -1.19
C ALA A 285 -28.79 12.98 -0.20
N HIS A 286 -28.19 11.92 0.32
CA HIS A 286 -28.72 11.06 1.39
C HIS A 286 -28.46 11.70 2.75
N TYR A 287 -28.98 12.92 2.96
CA TYR A 287 -28.61 13.76 4.11
C TYR A 287 -28.87 13.13 5.48
N SER A 288 -29.88 12.29 5.62
CA SER A 288 -30.20 11.59 6.87
C SER A 288 -29.12 10.57 7.25
N ASP A 289 -28.60 9.82 6.28
CA ASP A 289 -27.56 8.85 6.48
C ASP A 289 -26.21 9.55 6.69
N ALA A 290 -25.93 10.60 5.91
CA ALA A 290 -24.76 11.46 6.12
C ALA A 290 -24.70 12.02 7.55
N ILE A 291 -25.82 12.51 8.11
CA ILE A 291 -25.88 12.98 9.51
C ILE A 291 -25.50 11.85 10.47
N ARG A 292 -26.04 10.67 10.30
CA ARG A 292 -25.75 9.51 11.15
C ARG A 292 -24.26 9.15 11.14
N TYR A 293 -23.62 9.13 9.98
CA TYR A 293 -22.22 8.79 9.87
C TYR A 293 -21.28 9.92 10.30
N TYR A 294 -21.64 11.20 10.08
CA TYR A 294 -20.91 12.31 10.69
C TYR A 294 -20.98 12.29 12.23
N GLU A 295 -22.12 11.89 12.82
CA GLU A 295 -22.22 11.72 14.27
C GLU A 295 -21.33 10.58 14.78
N GLN A 296 -21.15 9.50 14.00
CA GLN A 296 -20.18 8.45 14.29
C GLN A 296 -18.75 8.97 14.18
N ALA A 297 -18.42 9.71 13.13
CA ALA A 297 -17.11 10.34 12.96
C ALA A 297 -16.79 11.29 14.11
N LEU A 298 -17.79 12.10 14.56
CA LEU A 298 -17.63 13.01 15.68
C LEU A 298 -17.27 12.29 16.99
N GLN A 299 -17.86 11.12 17.24
CA GLN A 299 -17.55 10.32 18.44
C GLN A 299 -16.12 9.76 18.42
N ARG A 300 -15.52 9.63 17.25
CA ARG A 300 -14.18 9.07 17.03
C ARG A 300 -13.13 10.14 16.75
N ALA A 301 -13.54 11.41 16.64
CA ALA A 301 -12.65 12.53 16.40
C ALA A 301 -11.65 12.74 17.54
N GLU A 302 -10.37 12.70 17.23
CA GLU A 302 -9.29 12.82 18.19
C GLU A 302 -8.82 14.26 18.37
N THR A 303 -8.86 15.07 17.28
CA THR A 303 -8.39 16.46 17.27
C THR A 303 -9.52 17.47 17.27
N ASP A 304 -9.22 18.70 17.68
CA ASP A 304 -10.18 19.81 17.62
C ASP A 304 -10.50 20.19 16.17
N ASP A 305 -9.55 20.06 15.24
CA ASP A 305 -9.77 20.32 13.82
C ASP A 305 -10.79 19.32 13.23
N GLN A 306 -10.64 18.02 13.53
CA GLN A 306 -11.62 17.00 13.14
C GLN A 306 -13.01 17.30 13.70
N ARG A 307 -13.10 17.62 14.99
CA ARG A 307 -14.40 17.97 15.65
C ARG A 307 -15.02 19.19 15.01
N GLN A 308 -14.24 20.24 14.75
CA GLN A 308 -14.73 21.47 14.15
C GLN A 308 -15.26 21.24 12.74
N ASP A 309 -14.53 20.50 11.90
CA ASP A 309 -14.99 20.17 10.55
C ASP A 309 -16.30 19.40 10.58
N VAL A 310 -16.37 18.33 11.37
CA VAL A 310 -17.61 17.54 11.48
C VAL A 310 -18.79 18.35 12.00
N TYR A 311 -18.60 19.24 12.98
CA TYR A 311 -19.67 20.15 13.43
C TYR A 311 -20.20 21.03 12.31
N LEU A 312 -19.30 21.54 11.45
CA LEU A 312 -19.71 22.37 10.31
C LEU A 312 -20.45 21.55 9.25
N ARG A 313 -20.03 20.30 8.99
CA ARG A 313 -20.73 19.36 8.09
C ARG A 313 -22.12 19.02 8.62
N LEU A 314 -22.22 18.67 9.91
CA LEU A 314 -23.51 18.42 10.56
C LEU A 314 -24.44 19.64 10.53
N ALA A 315 -23.89 20.84 10.68
CA ALA A 315 -24.67 22.07 10.53
C ALA A 315 -25.21 22.23 9.09
N ASP A 316 -24.39 21.97 8.06
CA ASP A 316 -24.83 22.03 6.66
C ASP A 316 -25.95 21.03 6.35
N MET A 317 -25.76 19.76 6.79
CA MET A 317 -26.81 18.75 6.59
C MET A 317 -28.11 19.12 7.30
N ASN A 318 -28.02 19.68 8.50
CA ASN A 318 -29.20 20.13 9.25
C ASN A 318 -29.84 21.39 8.65
N ILE A 319 -29.08 22.26 7.94
CA ILE A 319 -29.66 23.35 7.14
C ILE A 319 -30.42 22.76 5.94
N ASN A 320 -29.83 21.80 5.22
CA ASN A 320 -30.45 21.18 4.05
C ASN A 320 -31.73 20.40 4.38
N THR A 321 -31.78 19.82 5.59
CA THR A 321 -32.98 19.12 6.11
C THR A 321 -33.94 20.04 6.92
N GLU A 322 -33.68 21.36 6.90
CA GLU A 322 -34.44 22.38 7.63
C GLU A 322 -34.52 22.21 9.14
N ASN A 323 -33.58 21.47 9.73
CA ASN A 323 -33.45 21.31 11.20
C ASN A 323 -32.59 22.44 11.79
N LEU A 324 -33.02 23.69 11.60
CA LEU A 324 -32.21 24.89 11.82
C LEU A 324 -31.79 25.09 13.29
N GLN A 325 -32.58 24.65 14.26
CA GLN A 325 -32.20 24.70 15.66
C GLN A 325 -31.03 23.77 15.97
N THR A 326 -31.00 22.58 15.38
CA THR A 326 -29.90 21.63 15.50
C THR A 326 -28.65 22.16 14.77
N ALA A 327 -28.81 22.74 13.60
CA ALA A 327 -27.73 23.40 12.86
C ALA A 327 -27.06 24.50 13.70
N LYS A 328 -27.88 25.38 14.35
CA LYS A 328 -27.37 26.40 15.28
C LYS A 328 -26.51 25.80 16.39
N ARG A 329 -26.96 24.71 17.02
CA ARG A 329 -26.22 24.04 18.10
C ARG A 329 -24.84 23.57 17.60
N TYR A 330 -24.75 22.94 16.43
CA TYR A 330 -23.49 22.48 15.89
C TYR A 330 -22.54 23.64 15.55
N VAL A 331 -23.04 24.73 14.97
CA VAL A 331 -22.22 25.93 14.74
C VAL A 331 -21.71 26.52 16.04
N GLN A 332 -22.55 26.55 17.11
CA GLN A 332 -22.11 27.00 18.43
C GLN A 332 -20.99 26.11 19.01
N GLN A 333 -21.06 24.81 18.81
CA GLN A 333 -19.97 23.88 19.21
C GLN A 333 -18.68 24.14 18.42
N ALA A 334 -18.77 24.37 17.13
CA ALA A 334 -17.61 24.74 16.32
C ALA A 334 -16.99 26.09 16.78
N LEU A 335 -17.82 27.07 17.16
CA LEU A 335 -17.37 28.36 17.71
C LEU A 335 -16.79 28.27 19.13
N GLN A 336 -17.03 27.19 19.87
CA GLN A 336 -16.34 26.96 21.15
C GLN A 336 -14.89 26.52 20.92
N ILE A 337 -14.61 25.87 19.81
CA ILE A 337 -13.25 25.47 19.40
C ILE A 337 -12.50 26.68 18.86
N ASP A 338 -13.07 27.36 17.84
CA ASP A 338 -12.48 28.58 17.28
C ASP A 338 -13.52 29.71 17.25
N PRO A 339 -13.55 30.60 18.28
CA PRO A 339 -14.50 31.69 18.39
C PRO A 339 -14.34 32.79 17.33
N ASN A 340 -13.19 32.85 16.67
CA ASN A 340 -12.85 33.89 15.71
C ASN A 340 -12.92 33.42 14.25
N ASN A 341 -13.32 32.19 13.98
CA ASN A 341 -13.47 31.68 12.63
C ASN A 341 -14.58 32.41 11.88
N GLY A 342 -14.22 33.28 10.94
CA GLY A 342 -15.14 34.11 10.18
C GLY A 342 -16.19 33.29 9.41
N ASN A 343 -15.79 32.20 8.78
CA ASN A 343 -16.69 31.31 8.03
C ASN A 343 -17.71 30.63 8.94
N THR A 344 -17.31 30.20 10.11
CA THR A 344 -18.20 29.61 11.12
C THR A 344 -19.22 30.65 11.62
N ILE A 345 -18.79 31.91 11.84
CA ILE A 345 -19.70 32.99 12.23
C ILE A 345 -20.70 33.32 11.12
N ILE A 346 -20.25 33.34 9.82
CA ILE A 346 -21.14 33.52 8.65
C ILE A 346 -22.20 32.41 8.61
N LYS A 347 -21.86 31.18 8.99
CA LYS A 347 -22.82 30.08 8.99
C LYS A 347 -23.98 30.31 9.97
N MET A 348 -23.77 31.00 11.10
CA MET A 348 -24.87 31.47 11.95
C MET A 348 -25.80 32.43 11.20
N ALA A 349 -25.26 33.38 10.48
CA ALA A 349 -26.04 34.28 9.62
C ALA A 349 -26.88 33.53 8.58
N THR A 350 -26.27 32.51 7.95
CA THR A 350 -26.95 31.62 6.98
C THR A 350 -28.12 30.89 7.62
N ILE A 351 -27.96 30.34 8.84
CA ILE A 351 -29.02 29.65 9.57
C ILE A 351 -30.21 30.59 9.86
N TYR A 352 -29.93 31.83 10.27
CA TYR A 352 -31.00 32.78 10.53
C TYR A 352 -31.70 33.27 9.26
N GLY A 353 -30.97 33.44 8.16
CA GLY A 353 -31.59 33.69 6.86
C GLY A 353 -32.48 32.54 6.39
N ALA A 354 -32.01 31.30 6.56
CA ALA A 354 -32.83 30.12 6.29
C ALA A 354 -34.06 30.01 7.17
N ALA A 355 -33.98 30.48 8.42
CA ALA A 355 -35.15 30.54 9.32
C ALA A 355 -36.28 31.41 8.76
N VAL A 356 -35.93 32.56 8.15
CA VAL A 356 -36.93 33.42 7.50
C VAL A 356 -37.54 32.71 6.30
N THR A 357 -36.73 32.10 5.46
CA THR A 357 -37.21 31.34 4.31
C THR A 357 -38.19 30.24 4.74
N LYS A 358 -37.85 29.47 5.76
CA LYS A 358 -38.69 28.41 6.29
C LYS A 358 -39.99 28.94 6.90
N CYS A 359 -39.91 30.02 7.71
CA CYS A 359 -41.06 30.60 8.37
C CYS A 359 -42.05 31.24 7.39
N THR A 360 -41.57 31.71 6.26
CA THR A 360 -42.42 32.37 5.22
C THR A 360 -42.90 31.41 4.13
N GLN A 361 -42.63 30.11 4.23
CA GLN A 361 -43.19 29.13 3.30
C GLN A 361 -44.73 29.18 3.33
N GLY A 362 -45.33 29.51 2.20
CA GLY A 362 -46.80 29.57 2.03
C GLY A 362 -47.46 30.85 2.53
N ARG A 363 -46.75 31.87 3.03
CA ARG A 363 -47.25 33.18 3.42
C ARG A 363 -46.37 34.33 2.92
N LYS A 364 -46.85 35.54 3.00
CA LYS A 364 -46.05 36.73 2.69
C LYS A 364 -45.10 37.07 3.81
N LEU A 365 -43.99 37.72 3.44
CA LEU A 365 -43.02 38.29 4.37
C LEU A 365 -43.67 39.44 5.16
N GLU A 366 -43.61 39.38 6.49
CA GLU A 366 -44.13 40.38 7.41
C GLU A 366 -43.03 41.21 8.06
N ALA A 367 -43.35 42.33 8.71
CA ALA A 367 -42.37 43.20 9.40
C ALA A 367 -41.57 42.40 10.45
N ALA A 368 -42.22 41.48 11.20
CA ALA A 368 -41.58 40.62 12.17
C ALA A 368 -40.51 39.71 11.55
N ASP A 369 -40.73 39.17 10.33
CA ASP A 369 -39.75 38.39 9.62
C ASP A 369 -38.49 39.19 9.28
N LYS A 370 -38.71 40.43 8.86
CA LYS A 370 -37.63 41.33 8.46
C LYS A 370 -36.68 41.68 9.62
N VAL A 371 -37.18 41.65 10.88
CA VAL A 371 -36.36 41.85 12.07
C VAL A 371 -35.24 40.81 12.19
N VAL A 372 -35.49 39.57 11.75
CA VAL A 372 -34.47 38.48 11.75
C VAL A 372 -33.24 38.86 10.90
N TYR A 373 -33.44 39.65 9.83
CA TYR A 373 -32.33 40.10 9.02
C TYR A 373 -31.38 41.06 9.73
N TRP A 374 -31.82 41.77 10.77
CA TRP A 374 -30.89 42.53 11.60
C TRP A 374 -29.96 41.61 12.38
N VAL A 375 -30.45 40.48 12.86
CA VAL A 375 -29.59 39.43 13.50
C VAL A 375 -28.58 38.86 12.48
N VAL A 376 -29.04 38.59 11.25
CA VAL A 376 -28.12 38.16 10.14
C VAL A 376 -27.00 39.21 9.94
N ILE A 377 -27.36 40.51 9.86
CA ILE A 377 -26.40 41.59 9.67
C ILE A 377 -25.42 41.69 10.86
N ASP A 378 -25.91 41.48 12.09
CA ASP A 378 -25.07 41.48 13.30
C ASP A 378 -24.01 40.41 13.24
N TYR A 379 -24.37 39.15 12.84
CA TYR A 379 -23.44 38.05 12.68
C TYR A 379 -22.48 38.28 11.52
N LEU A 380 -22.91 38.83 10.40
CA LEU A 380 -22.03 39.19 9.28
C LEU A 380 -20.98 40.23 9.70
N ASN A 381 -21.42 41.30 10.42
CA ASN A 381 -20.51 42.29 10.96
C ASN A 381 -19.55 41.70 12.03
N LYS A 382 -20.04 40.76 12.85
CA LYS A 382 -19.20 40.04 13.82
C LYS A 382 -18.14 39.22 13.09
N ALA A 383 -18.50 38.49 12.02
CA ALA A 383 -17.56 37.72 11.20
C ALA A 383 -16.46 38.59 10.63
N LYS A 384 -16.82 39.72 10.02
CA LYS A 384 -15.87 40.70 9.44
C LYS A 384 -14.89 41.26 10.47
N ARG A 385 -15.37 41.49 11.72
CA ARG A 385 -14.49 41.99 12.81
C ARG A 385 -13.58 40.91 13.36
N ALA A 386 -14.05 39.65 13.41
CA ALA A 386 -13.29 38.52 13.93
C ALA A 386 -12.22 38.05 12.93
N ASP A 387 -12.57 38.07 11.66
CA ASP A 387 -11.70 37.54 10.58
C ASP A 387 -11.79 38.46 9.34
N SER A 388 -10.74 39.21 9.08
CA SER A 388 -10.68 40.12 7.93
C SER A 388 -10.67 39.40 6.58
N SER A 389 -10.29 38.13 6.53
CA SER A 389 -10.22 37.32 5.29
C SER A 389 -11.60 37.16 4.63
N VAL A 390 -12.67 37.11 5.44
CA VAL A 390 -14.05 36.94 4.97
C VAL A 390 -14.73 38.23 4.55
N SER A 391 -14.03 39.40 4.58
CA SER A 391 -14.61 40.73 4.32
C SER A 391 -15.29 40.83 2.96
N GLY A 392 -14.73 40.21 1.91
CA GLY A 392 -15.32 40.20 0.57
C GLY A 392 -16.69 39.50 0.55
N THR A 393 -16.78 38.30 1.10
CA THR A 393 -18.02 37.52 1.20
C THR A 393 -19.06 38.25 2.05
N VAL A 394 -18.63 38.80 3.19
CA VAL A 394 -19.51 39.51 4.09
C VAL A 394 -20.09 40.79 3.42
N ASN A 395 -19.28 41.58 2.74
CA ASN A 395 -19.77 42.80 2.09
C ASN A 395 -20.82 42.50 0.99
N GLN A 396 -20.63 41.42 0.23
CA GLN A 396 -21.61 40.95 -0.75
C GLN A 396 -22.93 40.58 -0.10
N GLN A 397 -22.89 39.83 0.99
CA GLN A 397 -24.11 39.41 1.73
C GLN A 397 -24.79 40.60 2.43
N LEU A 398 -24.02 41.50 3.04
CA LEU A 398 -24.58 42.68 3.69
C LEU A 398 -25.40 43.53 2.73
N SER A 399 -24.96 43.77 1.48
CA SER A 399 -25.72 44.52 0.50
C SER A 399 -27.10 43.93 0.21
N THR A 400 -27.17 42.57 0.17
CA THR A 400 -28.43 41.85 -0.08
C THR A 400 -29.39 41.95 1.11
N TYR A 401 -28.88 41.80 2.34
CA TYR A 401 -29.73 41.79 3.52
C TYR A 401 -30.18 43.18 3.96
N GLN A 402 -29.39 44.24 3.72
CA GLN A 402 -29.77 45.59 4.06
C GLN A 402 -31.05 46.07 3.35
N ASP A 403 -31.27 45.64 2.10
CA ASP A 403 -32.45 46.01 1.30
C ASP A 403 -33.75 45.35 1.75
N VAL A 404 -33.68 44.30 2.59
CA VAL A 404 -34.84 43.51 3.04
C VAL A 404 -35.14 43.68 4.55
N THR A 405 -34.42 44.57 5.22
CA THR A 405 -34.70 44.91 6.63
C THR A 405 -35.98 45.74 6.78
N PRO A 406 -36.57 45.85 8.01
CA PRO A 406 -37.72 46.73 8.26
C PRO A 406 -37.46 48.18 7.84
N ASN A 407 -38.35 48.73 7.02
CA ASN A 407 -38.35 50.15 6.64
C ASN A 407 -38.94 51.02 7.75
N SER A 408 -38.98 52.36 7.57
CA SER A 408 -39.49 53.29 8.56
C SER A 408 -41.00 53.06 8.91
N GLU A 409 -41.80 52.63 7.91
CA GLU A 409 -43.21 52.32 8.10
C GLU A 409 -43.36 51.02 8.91
N ASP A 410 -42.58 49.94 8.61
CA ASP A 410 -42.53 48.70 9.37
C ASP A 410 -42.14 48.95 10.84
N LYS A 411 -41.11 49.77 11.08
CA LYS A 411 -40.63 50.11 12.43
C LYS A 411 -41.68 50.83 13.23
N PHE A 412 -42.19 51.96 12.71
CA PHE A 412 -43.06 52.84 13.48
C PHE A 412 -44.49 52.31 13.65
N PHE A 413 -45.13 51.88 12.54
CA PHE A 413 -46.56 51.51 12.60
C PHE A 413 -46.81 50.07 12.94
N THR A 414 -45.90 49.15 12.60
CA THR A 414 -46.14 47.71 12.79
C THR A 414 -45.43 47.16 14.05
N LEU A 415 -44.18 47.53 14.26
CA LEU A 415 -43.35 47.02 15.32
C LEU A 415 -43.34 47.91 16.57
N ASN A 416 -43.75 49.20 16.43
CA ASN A 416 -43.69 50.23 17.47
C ASN A 416 -42.26 50.37 18.05
N LEU A 417 -41.27 50.52 17.18
CA LEU A 417 -39.83 50.60 17.49
C LEU A 417 -39.24 51.91 16.94
N GLU A 418 -38.24 52.46 17.64
CA GLU A 418 -37.42 53.55 17.24
C GLU A 418 -35.99 53.15 16.99
N ASP A 419 -35.22 53.90 16.18
CA ASP A 419 -33.81 53.66 15.92
C ASP A 419 -33.01 53.70 17.24
N GLY A 420 -32.23 52.65 17.50
CA GLY A 420 -31.48 52.50 18.74
C GLY A 420 -32.15 51.60 19.77
N ASP A 421 -33.44 51.29 19.64
CA ASP A 421 -34.11 50.29 20.48
C ASP A 421 -33.46 48.91 20.33
N THR A 422 -33.70 48.05 21.31
CA THR A 422 -33.33 46.65 21.23
C THR A 422 -34.58 45.79 21.12
N ILE A 423 -34.51 44.81 20.22
CA ILE A 423 -35.59 43.83 20.05
C ILE A 423 -35.04 42.41 20.17
N ARG A 424 -35.82 41.53 20.80
CA ARG A 424 -35.47 40.13 20.92
C ARG A 424 -36.19 39.34 19.82
N VAL A 425 -35.42 38.50 19.12
CA VAL A 425 -35.93 37.57 18.12
C VAL A 425 -36.15 36.23 18.80
N ASP A 426 -37.38 36.00 19.26
CA ASP A 426 -37.83 34.75 19.92
C ASP A 426 -39.34 34.55 19.68
N GLY A 427 -39.99 33.68 20.49
CA GLY A 427 -41.42 33.40 20.39
C GLY A 427 -42.33 34.59 20.66
N SER A 428 -41.86 35.67 21.31
CA SER A 428 -42.64 36.90 21.52
C SER A 428 -42.76 37.72 20.24
N LEU A 429 -41.77 37.59 19.31
CA LEU A 429 -41.85 38.22 18.01
C LEU A 429 -42.72 37.39 17.05
N MET A 430 -42.49 36.09 16.99
CA MET A 430 -43.23 35.12 16.19
C MET A 430 -42.87 33.68 16.60
N ASP A 431 -43.86 32.79 16.77
CA ASP A 431 -43.66 31.42 17.27
C ASP A 431 -42.60 30.62 16.51
N CYS A 432 -42.52 30.78 15.18
CA CYS A 432 -41.52 30.07 14.36
C CYS A 432 -40.08 30.49 14.61
N TYR A 433 -39.84 31.63 15.27
CA TYR A 433 -38.51 32.13 15.67
C TYR A 433 -38.16 31.86 17.14
N SER A 434 -39.02 31.16 17.88
CA SER A 434 -38.86 30.91 19.33
C SER A 434 -37.48 30.32 19.70
N TRP A 435 -36.88 29.54 18.82
CA TRP A 435 -35.59 28.90 19.02
C TRP A 435 -34.39 29.82 18.73
N ILE A 436 -34.58 30.97 18.06
CA ILE A 436 -33.49 31.91 17.69
C ILE A 436 -32.88 32.52 18.94
N ASN A 437 -33.72 33.12 19.80
CA ASN A 437 -33.32 33.67 21.08
C ASN A 437 -32.11 34.62 21.05
N GLU A 438 -32.09 35.52 20.09
CA GLU A 438 -31.06 36.56 19.90
C GLU A 438 -31.64 37.95 20.14
N THR A 439 -30.79 38.91 20.52
CA THR A 439 -31.14 40.33 20.64
C THR A 439 -30.39 41.13 19.60
N THR A 440 -31.07 42.04 18.92
CA THR A 440 -30.48 42.94 17.90
C THR A 440 -30.90 44.38 18.19
N THR A 441 -30.20 45.32 17.56
CA THR A 441 -30.48 46.76 17.66
C THR A 441 -31.23 47.22 16.44
N VAL A 442 -32.27 48.03 16.60
CA VAL A 442 -33.06 48.66 15.57
C VAL A 442 -32.20 49.75 14.87
N ARG A 443 -32.18 49.75 13.54
CA ARG A 443 -31.37 50.70 12.71
C ARG A 443 -32.16 51.21 11.55
#